data_e67b594ebe3af9c90540eae19de7d472
#
_entry.id   e67b594ebe3af9c90540eae19de7d472
#
_cell.length_a   1.000
_cell.length_b   1.000
_cell.length_c   1.000
_cell.angle_alpha   90.00
_cell.angle_beta   90.00
_cell.angle_gamma   90.00
#
_symmetry.space_group_name_H-M   'P 1'
#
loop_
_entity.id
_entity.type
_entity.pdbx_description
1 polymer ?
#
loop_
_entity_poly.entity_id
_entity_poly.type
_entity_poly.pdbx_seq_one_letter_code
_entity_poly.pdbx_strand_id
1 'polypeptide(L)'
;MSTIATSDGVNLHYTDEGGGQPVVLIAGFTASAETWELQRRALLGAGHRVLGLDRRSHGGSDNPAYGQRMARHGKDIRDFLDATGLDQVVLVGGSMGASAIWAYYDLFGADRLRGIVTIDQTPKMVNDEVWPYGFYGLTRHNLGTFFEDGVPDTGRGRPVAESVQRLGRLIEALGRVPQMSDARAPETWPLLQDHAEQDWRDVVARVAVPSLFIAGRDSQLWPCEHATAAAETNSRAAALILENSSHAANIDQPDLVNEALLKFLAGLA
;
A
#
# COMPACT_ATOMS: atom_id res chain seq x y z
N MET A 1 -19.71 1.43 9.65
CA MET A 1 -18.43 0.73 9.80
C MET A 1 -18.74 -0.74 9.93
N SER A 2 -18.07 -1.55 9.15
CA SER A 2 -18.37 -2.99 9.05
C SER A 2 -17.13 -3.82 9.41
N THR A 3 -17.33 -5.07 9.80
CA THR A 3 -16.24 -6.01 10.05
C THR A 3 -16.48 -7.33 9.34
N ILE A 4 -15.42 -8.00 8.95
CA ILE A 4 -15.45 -9.41 8.52
C ILE A 4 -14.52 -10.22 9.42
N ALA A 5 -14.84 -11.49 9.64
CA ALA A 5 -13.93 -12.43 10.27
C ALA A 5 -13.08 -13.14 9.21
N THR A 6 -11.77 -13.14 9.41
CA THR A 6 -10.85 -13.92 8.58
C THR A 6 -10.92 -15.42 8.90
N SER A 7 -10.29 -16.25 8.06
CA SER A 7 -10.25 -17.71 8.25
C SER A 7 -9.54 -18.16 9.52
N ASP A 8 -8.76 -17.31 10.18
CA ASP A 8 -8.11 -17.55 11.47
C ASP A 8 -8.76 -16.78 12.64
N GLY A 9 -9.97 -16.23 12.42
CA GLY A 9 -10.82 -15.62 13.45
C GLY A 9 -10.48 -14.17 13.83
N VAL A 10 -9.65 -13.49 13.06
CA VAL A 10 -9.33 -12.07 13.25
C VAL A 10 -10.39 -11.20 12.59
N ASN A 11 -10.93 -10.19 13.29
CA ASN A 11 -11.88 -9.25 12.71
C ASN A 11 -11.15 -8.12 11.99
N LEU A 12 -11.45 -7.97 10.70
CA LEU A 12 -10.95 -6.85 9.91
C LEU A 12 -12.04 -5.80 9.76
N HIS A 13 -11.71 -4.58 10.13
CA HIS A 13 -12.56 -3.41 9.94
C HIS A 13 -12.46 -2.90 8.51
N TYR A 14 -13.58 -2.43 7.96
CA TYR A 14 -13.63 -1.79 6.66
C TYR A 14 -14.76 -0.79 6.52
N THR A 15 -14.62 0.09 5.53
CA THR A 15 -15.70 0.95 5.03
C THR A 15 -16.12 0.47 3.64
N ASP A 16 -17.39 0.69 3.25
CA ASP A 16 -17.92 0.31 1.94
C ASP A 16 -18.98 1.33 1.54
N GLU A 17 -18.72 2.06 0.47
CA GLU A 17 -19.55 3.17 0.04
C GLU A 17 -19.62 3.25 -1.49
N GLY A 18 -20.72 3.82 -2.00
CA GLY A 18 -20.93 4.03 -3.43
C GLY A 18 -21.41 2.80 -4.18
N GLY A 19 -21.21 2.82 -5.49
CA GLY A 19 -21.60 1.76 -6.44
C GLY A 19 -20.62 1.69 -7.60
N GLY A 20 -20.95 0.93 -8.63
CA GLY A 20 -20.07 0.79 -9.82
C GLY A 20 -18.83 -0.08 -9.60
N GLN A 21 -17.73 0.23 -10.28
CA GLN A 21 -16.48 -0.54 -10.20
C GLN A 21 -15.92 -0.55 -8.78
N PRO A 22 -15.72 -1.72 -8.15
CA PRO A 22 -15.16 -1.78 -6.81
C PRO A 22 -13.65 -1.47 -6.80
N VAL A 23 -13.26 -0.58 -5.90
CA VAL A 23 -11.88 -0.18 -5.61
C VAL A 23 -11.62 -0.39 -4.13
N VAL A 24 -10.62 -1.20 -3.79
CA VAL A 24 -10.21 -1.48 -2.41
C VAL A 24 -8.92 -0.72 -2.10
N LEU A 25 -8.98 0.17 -1.11
CA LEU A 25 -7.86 0.99 -0.65
C LEU A 25 -7.21 0.35 0.56
N ILE A 26 -5.90 0.08 0.49
CA ILE A 26 -5.13 -0.65 1.50
C ILE A 26 -3.95 0.21 1.94
N ALA A 27 -3.98 0.65 3.19
CA ALA A 27 -2.97 1.54 3.74
C ALA A 27 -1.63 0.84 4.06
N GLY A 28 -0.58 1.62 4.22
CA GLY A 28 0.77 1.19 4.57
C GLY A 28 0.94 0.75 6.02
N PHE A 29 2.21 0.59 6.45
CA PHE A 29 2.56 0.24 7.80
C PHE A 29 2.07 1.30 8.79
N THR A 30 1.44 0.88 9.87
CA THR A 30 0.81 1.69 10.93
C THR A 30 -0.38 2.56 10.52
N ALA A 31 -0.63 2.75 9.23
CA ALA A 31 -1.69 3.61 8.73
C ALA A 31 -3.04 2.89 8.65
N SER A 32 -4.13 3.60 8.94
CA SER A 32 -5.50 3.16 8.71
C SER A 32 -6.02 3.57 7.33
N ALA A 33 -7.16 3.02 6.94
CA ALA A 33 -7.86 3.37 5.70
C ALA A 33 -8.22 4.87 5.62
N GLU A 34 -8.27 5.58 6.75
CA GLU A 34 -8.51 7.03 6.79
C GLU A 34 -7.48 7.85 6.02
N THR A 35 -6.26 7.34 5.87
CA THR A 35 -5.21 8.02 5.09
C THR A 35 -5.53 8.11 3.60
N TRP A 36 -6.56 7.42 3.15
CA TRP A 36 -7.11 7.46 1.79
C TRP A 36 -8.31 8.39 1.61
N GLU A 37 -8.68 9.19 2.59
CA GLU A 37 -9.90 10.01 2.56
C GLU A 37 -10.01 10.90 1.30
N LEU A 38 -8.89 11.48 0.84
CA LEU A 38 -8.87 12.33 -0.35
C LEU A 38 -9.12 11.52 -1.64
N GLN A 39 -8.59 10.30 -1.73
CA GLN A 39 -8.85 9.37 -2.83
C GLN A 39 -10.26 8.81 -2.76
N ARG A 40 -10.72 8.44 -1.56
CA ARG A 40 -12.09 7.97 -1.32
C ARG A 40 -13.13 8.94 -1.86
N ARG A 41 -13.00 10.23 -1.52
CA ARG A 41 -13.93 11.28 -2.02
C ARG A 41 -13.90 11.41 -3.54
N ALA A 42 -12.71 11.41 -4.15
CA ALA A 42 -12.57 11.54 -5.60
C ALA A 42 -13.17 10.33 -6.34
N LEU A 43 -12.91 9.11 -5.87
CA LEU A 43 -13.45 7.88 -6.45
C LEU A 43 -14.96 7.77 -6.31
N LEU A 44 -15.51 8.11 -5.15
CA LEU A 44 -16.96 8.17 -4.94
C LEU A 44 -17.62 9.22 -5.84
N GLY A 45 -17.00 10.40 -5.96
CA GLY A 45 -17.47 11.48 -6.86
C GLY A 45 -17.47 11.07 -8.33
N ALA A 46 -16.62 10.12 -8.72
CA ALA A 46 -16.57 9.54 -10.06
C ALA A 46 -17.49 8.31 -10.25
N GLY A 47 -18.27 7.94 -9.23
CA GLY A 47 -19.27 6.86 -9.33
C GLY A 47 -18.72 5.45 -9.05
N HIS A 48 -17.55 5.32 -8.44
CA HIS A 48 -16.98 4.02 -8.06
C HIS A 48 -17.51 3.57 -6.69
N ARG A 49 -17.52 2.25 -6.45
CA ARG A 49 -17.68 1.66 -5.12
C ARG A 49 -16.32 1.63 -4.44
N VAL A 50 -16.20 2.25 -3.27
CA VAL A 50 -14.91 2.41 -2.59
C VAL A 50 -14.95 1.71 -1.23
N LEU A 51 -14.01 0.80 -1.04
CA LEU A 51 -13.83 0.09 0.22
C LEU A 51 -12.46 0.46 0.80
N GLY A 52 -12.45 0.92 2.04
CA GLY A 52 -11.21 1.14 2.80
C GLY A 52 -10.99 -0.02 3.75
N LEU A 53 -9.94 -0.80 3.56
CA LEU A 53 -9.62 -1.97 4.38
C LEU A 53 -8.51 -1.63 5.39
N ASP A 54 -8.84 -1.75 6.68
CA ASP A 54 -7.84 -1.79 7.74
C ASP A 54 -7.27 -3.20 7.82
N ARG A 55 -5.96 -3.35 7.59
CA ARG A 55 -5.28 -4.65 7.71
C ARG A 55 -5.22 -5.08 9.18
N ARG A 56 -5.02 -6.37 9.47
CA ARG A 56 -4.76 -6.82 10.85
C ARG A 56 -3.71 -5.95 11.52
N SER A 57 -3.87 -5.63 12.78
CA SER A 57 -3.03 -4.75 13.59
C SER A 57 -2.98 -3.29 13.13
N HIS A 58 -3.92 -2.86 12.27
CA HIS A 58 -4.01 -1.49 11.77
C HIS A 58 -5.44 -0.96 11.93
N GLY A 59 -5.56 0.35 12.14
CA GLY A 59 -6.85 1.04 12.23
C GLY A 59 -7.80 0.43 13.24
N GLY A 60 -9.02 0.10 12.81
CA GLY A 60 -10.08 -0.50 13.62
C GLY A 60 -10.08 -2.04 13.64
N SER A 61 -9.11 -2.69 12.99
CA SER A 61 -9.00 -4.16 12.97
C SER A 61 -8.37 -4.71 14.25
N ASP A 62 -8.64 -5.98 14.54
CA ASP A 62 -8.03 -6.68 15.67
C ASP A 62 -6.50 -6.68 15.59
N ASN A 63 -5.84 -6.65 16.74
CA ASN A 63 -4.38 -6.70 16.89
C ASN A 63 -3.93 -8.04 17.51
N PRO A 64 -3.92 -9.15 16.77
CA PRO A 64 -3.49 -10.44 17.30
C PRO A 64 -1.97 -10.52 17.44
N ALA A 65 -1.50 -11.27 18.43
CA ALA A 65 -0.06 -11.54 18.62
C ALA A 65 0.53 -12.51 17.57
N TYR A 66 -0.26 -12.94 16.59
CA TYR A 66 0.14 -13.90 15.55
C TYR A 66 -0.24 -13.39 14.14
N GLY A 67 0.29 -14.05 13.11
CA GLY A 67 -0.02 -13.71 11.72
C GLY A 67 0.66 -12.43 11.21
N GLN A 68 1.69 -11.98 11.89
CA GLN A 68 2.49 -10.80 11.53
C GLN A 68 3.47 -11.15 10.39
N ARG A 69 2.92 -11.45 9.20
CA ARG A 69 3.65 -11.87 8.00
C ARG A 69 2.91 -11.42 6.74
N MET A 70 3.64 -11.06 5.71
CA MET A 70 3.05 -10.57 4.45
C MET A 70 2.14 -11.61 3.79
N ALA A 71 2.51 -12.90 3.81
CA ALA A 71 1.67 -13.97 3.30
C ALA A 71 0.30 -14.05 4.03
N ARG A 72 0.25 -13.78 5.35
CA ARG A 72 -1.02 -13.73 6.10
C ARG A 72 -1.84 -12.50 5.71
N HIS A 73 -1.20 -11.34 5.52
CA HIS A 73 -1.89 -10.15 5.02
C HIS A 73 -2.45 -10.35 3.60
N GLY A 74 -1.75 -11.09 2.74
CA GLY A 74 -2.27 -11.51 1.43
C GLY A 74 -3.50 -12.42 1.56
N LYS A 75 -3.47 -13.38 2.49
CA LYS A 75 -4.63 -14.24 2.78
C LYS A 75 -5.80 -13.45 3.37
N ASP A 76 -5.55 -12.43 4.19
CA ASP A 76 -6.59 -11.56 4.74
C ASP A 76 -7.33 -10.80 3.65
N ILE A 77 -6.62 -10.33 2.60
CA ILE A 77 -7.26 -9.73 1.42
C ILE A 77 -8.18 -10.76 0.75
N ARG A 78 -7.75 -12.02 0.62
CA ARG A 78 -8.61 -13.08 0.08
C ARG A 78 -9.86 -13.31 0.94
N ASP A 79 -9.68 -13.44 2.25
CA ASP A 79 -10.80 -13.60 3.19
C ASP A 79 -11.78 -12.43 3.09
N PHE A 80 -11.26 -11.20 2.96
CA PHE A 80 -12.06 -10.00 2.77
C PHE A 80 -12.86 -10.02 1.46
N LEU A 81 -12.24 -10.38 0.34
CA LEU A 81 -12.91 -10.46 -0.96
C LEU A 81 -13.98 -11.55 -0.97
N ASP A 82 -13.71 -12.69 -0.33
CA ASP A 82 -14.67 -13.79 -0.20
C ASP A 82 -15.88 -13.39 0.65
N ALA A 83 -15.65 -12.81 1.82
CA ALA A 83 -16.71 -12.42 2.75
C ALA A 83 -17.60 -11.27 2.21
N THR A 84 -17.04 -10.38 1.40
CA THR A 84 -17.79 -9.27 0.78
C THR A 84 -18.38 -9.62 -0.59
N GLY A 85 -18.08 -10.81 -1.12
CA GLY A 85 -18.52 -11.25 -2.45
C GLY A 85 -17.98 -10.40 -3.59
N LEU A 86 -16.85 -9.70 -3.37
CA LEU A 86 -16.24 -8.82 -4.36
C LEU A 86 -15.54 -9.61 -5.46
N ASP A 87 -15.75 -9.16 -6.68
CA ASP A 87 -15.11 -9.67 -7.89
C ASP A 87 -14.73 -8.53 -8.82
N GLN A 88 -13.81 -8.74 -9.75
CA GLN A 88 -13.32 -7.74 -10.69
C GLN A 88 -12.89 -6.44 -9.98
N VAL A 89 -12.19 -6.58 -8.85
CA VAL A 89 -11.77 -5.43 -8.04
C VAL A 89 -10.49 -4.80 -8.55
N VAL A 90 -10.34 -3.50 -8.33
CA VAL A 90 -9.06 -2.83 -8.41
C VAL A 90 -8.50 -2.69 -6.99
N LEU A 91 -7.34 -3.29 -6.74
CA LEU A 91 -6.63 -3.13 -5.47
C LEU A 91 -5.66 -1.96 -5.56
N VAL A 92 -5.76 -1.03 -4.62
CA VAL A 92 -4.87 0.14 -4.51
C VAL A 92 -4.15 0.07 -3.18
N GLY A 93 -2.82 -0.11 -3.21
CA GLY A 93 -2.00 -0.26 -2.00
C GLY A 93 -0.92 0.82 -1.90
N GLY A 94 -0.81 1.45 -0.73
CA GLY A 94 0.32 2.34 -0.41
C GLY A 94 1.35 1.62 0.44
N SER A 95 2.65 1.79 0.13
CA SER A 95 3.74 1.22 0.94
C SER A 95 3.51 -0.29 1.22
N MET A 96 3.59 -0.74 2.46
CA MET A 96 3.33 -2.13 2.85
C MET A 96 1.96 -2.67 2.37
N GLY A 97 0.96 -1.80 2.11
CA GLY A 97 -0.30 -2.20 1.50
C GLY A 97 -0.13 -2.77 0.09
N ALA A 98 0.82 -2.23 -0.68
CA ALA A 98 1.19 -2.78 -1.99
C ALA A 98 1.81 -4.18 -1.87
N SER A 99 2.69 -4.38 -0.88
CA SER A 99 3.28 -5.71 -0.62
C SER A 99 2.24 -6.73 -0.19
N ALA A 100 1.20 -6.31 0.56
CA ALA A 100 0.07 -7.19 0.88
C ALA A 100 -0.72 -7.60 -0.37
N ILE A 101 -0.84 -6.70 -1.37
CA ILE A 101 -1.44 -7.01 -2.67
C ILE A 101 -0.57 -8.00 -3.45
N TRP A 102 0.75 -7.82 -3.47
CA TRP A 102 1.64 -8.78 -4.12
C TRP A 102 1.62 -10.15 -3.44
N ALA A 103 1.56 -10.19 -2.10
CA ALA A 103 1.37 -11.44 -1.35
C ALA A 103 0.03 -12.12 -1.68
N TYR A 104 -1.05 -11.34 -1.82
CA TYR A 104 -2.33 -11.86 -2.32
C TYR A 104 -2.16 -12.47 -3.72
N TYR A 105 -1.53 -11.71 -4.64
CA TYR A 105 -1.35 -12.17 -6.01
C TYR A 105 -0.48 -13.43 -6.10
N ASP A 106 0.57 -13.53 -5.31
CA ASP A 106 1.43 -14.70 -5.24
C ASP A 106 0.66 -15.96 -4.86
N LEU A 107 -0.22 -15.85 -3.88
CA LEU A 107 -1.01 -16.98 -3.35
C LEU A 107 -2.22 -17.35 -4.20
N PHE A 108 -2.88 -16.38 -4.84
CA PHE A 108 -4.22 -16.56 -5.44
C PHE A 108 -4.31 -16.11 -6.91
N GLY A 109 -3.24 -15.53 -7.46
CA GLY A 109 -3.25 -15.02 -8.83
C GLY A 109 -4.21 -13.85 -9.04
N ALA A 110 -4.69 -13.73 -10.28
CA ALA A 110 -5.55 -12.62 -10.73
C ALA A 110 -7.06 -12.90 -10.62
N ASP A 111 -7.46 -14.01 -10.01
CA ASP A 111 -8.81 -14.57 -10.08
C ASP A 111 -9.94 -13.55 -9.89
N ARG A 112 -9.80 -12.63 -8.91
CA ARG A 112 -10.79 -11.59 -8.61
C ARG A 112 -10.37 -10.18 -8.99
N LEU A 113 -9.23 -10.03 -9.68
CA LEU A 113 -8.66 -8.73 -9.93
C LEU A 113 -8.99 -8.21 -11.33
N ARG A 114 -9.26 -6.93 -11.42
CA ARG A 114 -9.34 -6.16 -12.67
C ARG A 114 -8.09 -5.30 -12.91
N GLY A 115 -7.41 -4.88 -11.83
CA GLY A 115 -6.18 -4.10 -11.89
C GLY A 115 -5.54 -3.91 -10.54
N ILE A 116 -4.28 -3.48 -10.54
CA ILE A 116 -3.49 -3.19 -9.35
C ILE A 116 -2.87 -1.80 -9.49
N VAL A 117 -2.98 -0.99 -8.42
CA VAL A 117 -2.23 0.26 -8.30
C VAL A 117 -1.41 0.22 -7.03
N THR A 118 -0.13 0.53 -7.13
CA THR A 118 0.78 0.62 -5.98
C THR A 118 1.33 2.03 -5.84
N ILE A 119 1.39 2.53 -4.62
CA ILE A 119 1.90 3.87 -4.34
C ILE A 119 3.10 3.76 -3.42
N ASP A 120 4.23 4.17 -3.94
CA ASP A 120 5.54 4.30 -3.30
C ASP A 120 5.93 3.07 -2.47
N GLN A 121 6.06 1.93 -3.17
CA GLN A 121 6.59 0.67 -2.63
C GLN A 121 7.51 0.00 -3.65
N THR A 122 8.74 -0.23 -3.25
CA THR A 122 9.69 -1.07 -4.01
C THR A 122 9.31 -2.55 -3.87
N PRO A 123 9.39 -3.36 -4.93
CA PRO A 123 9.11 -4.79 -4.84
C PRO A 123 10.17 -5.58 -4.06
N LYS A 124 11.34 -4.99 -3.81
CA LYS A 124 12.39 -5.58 -2.98
C LYS A 124 13.05 -4.50 -2.16
N MET A 125 13.06 -4.66 -0.83
CA MET A 125 13.62 -3.65 0.07
C MET A 125 15.13 -3.80 0.26
N VAL A 126 15.67 -5.01 0.20
CA VAL A 126 17.11 -5.26 0.34
C VAL A 126 17.86 -4.87 -0.93
N ASN A 127 18.80 -3.93 -0.81
CA ASN A 127 19.67 -3.55 -1.93
C ASN A 127 20.72 -4.62 -2.26
N ASP A 128 20.96 -4.81 -3.54
CA ASP A 128 22.11 -5.55 -4.08
C ASP A 128 22.53 -4.97 -5.45
N GLU A 129 23.53 -5.61 -6.09
CA GLU A 129 24.09 -5.14 -7.37
C GLU A 129 23.05 -5.10 -8.52
N VAL A 130 22.05 -5.96 -8.48
CA VAL A 130 21.02 -6.07 -9.53
C VAL A 130 19.72 -5.31 -9.17
N TRP A 131 19.59 -4.88 -7.94
CA TRP A 131 18.45 -4.07 -7.46
C TRP A 131 18.91 -2.98 -6.48
N PRO A 132 19.36 -1.83 -6.97
CA PRO A 132 19.79 -0.70 -6.13
C PRO A 132 18.63 0.23 -5.71
N TYR A 133 17.40 -0.19 -5.92
CA TYR A 133 16.18 0.60 -5.69
C TYR A 133 15.43 0.17 -4.42
N GLY A 134 16.11 -0.50 -3.51
CA GLY A 134 15.59 -0.91 -2.20
C GLY A 134 15.58 0.23 -1.18
N PHE A 135 15.29 -0.13 0.07
CA PHE A 135 15.28 0.82 1.19
C PHE A 135 16.69 1.42 1.37
N TYR A 136 16.78 2.73 1.50
CA TYR A 136 18.07 3.41 1.66
C TYR A 136 18.86 2.85 2.84
N GLY A 137 20.07 2.35 2.57
CA GLY A 137 20.96 1.78 3.58
C GLY A 137 20.68 0.33 3.98
N LEU A 138 19.57 -0.28 3.53
CA LEU A 138 19.25 -1.67 3.83
C LEU A 138 20.01 -2.62 2.88
N THR A 139 20.74 -3.55 3.47
CA THR A 139 21.51 -4.59 2.77
C THR A 139 21.33 -5.93 3.47
N ARG A 140 21.78 -7.03 2.86
CA ARG A 140 21.79 -8.35 3.53
C ARG A 140 22.58 -8.37 4.83
N HIS A 141 23.61 -7.52 4.96
CA HIS A 141 24.48 -7.52 6.14
C HIS A 141 23.82 -6.95 7.39
N ASN A 142 22.90 -6.00 7.23
CA ASN A 142 22.24 -5.34 8.35
C ASN A 142 20.75 -5.65 8.46
N LEU A 143 20.21 -6.53 7.60
CA LEU A 143 18.76 -6.85 7.55
C LEU A 143 18.19 -7.31 8.89
N GLY A 144 18.97 -8.09 9.68
CA GLY A 144 18.49 -8.63 10.97
C GLY A 144 18.30 -7.60 12.07
N THR A 145 18.89 -6.40 11.94
CA THR A 145 18.86 -5.36 12.99
C THR A 145 18.37 -4.00 12.47
N PHE A 146 18.21 -3.85 11.17
CA PHE A 146 17.96 -2.55 10.54
C PHE A 146 16.68 -1.85 11.03
N PHE A 147 15.67 -2.61 11.41
CA PHE A 147 14.36 -2.11 11.86
C PHE A 147 14.10 -2.34 13.36
N GLU A 148 15.12 -2.66 14.17
CA GLU A 148 14.94 -2.91 15.61
C GLU A 148 14.31 -1.73 16.36
N ASP A 149 14.64 -0.51 15.94
CA ASP A 149 14.08 0.74 16.49
C ASP A 149 12.93 1.32 15.63
N GLY A 150 12.30 0.49 14.78
CA GLY A 150 11.29 0.91 13.83
C GLY A 150 11.87 1.37 12.50
N VAL A 151 11.11 2.18 11.73
CA VAL A 151 11.55 2.70 10.43
C VAL A 151 12.56 3.83 10.67
N PRO A 152 13.84 3.68 10.24
CA PRO A 152 14.85 4.70 10.48
C PRO A 152 14.66 5.95 9.61
N ASP A 153 15.11 7.09 10.11
CA ASP A 153 15.30 8.27 9.27
C ASP A 153 16.51 8.04 8.36
N THR A 154 16.28 8.06 7.07
CA THR A 154 17.32 7.81 6.07
C THR A 154 18.16 9.06 5.74
N GLY A 155 17.75 10.23 6.20
CA GLY A 155 18.32 11.51 5.79
C GLY A 155 18.15 11.82 4.30
N ARG A 156 17.26 11.11 3.61
CA ARG A 156 16.98 11.23 2.18
C ARG A 156 15.59 11.81 1.92
N GLY A 157 15.39 12.23 0.69
CA GLY A 157 14.11 12.75 0.24
C GLY A 157 13.67 14.02 0.95
N ARG A 158 12.36 14.19 1.09
CA ARG A 158 11.79 15.38 1.73
C ARG A 158 11.83 15.26 3.26
N PRO A 159 12.26 16.31 3.98
CA PRO A 159 12.26 16.28 5.43
C PRO A 159 10.88 15.96 6.02
N VAL A 160 10.84 15.12 7.06
CA VAL A 160 9.60 14.70 7.75
C VAL A 160 8.79 15.91 8.24
N ALA A 161 9.45 16.99 8.70
CA ALA A 161 8.79 18.22 9.13
C ALA A 161 7.95 18.89 8.03
N GLU A 162 8.36 18.81 6.76
CA GLU A 162 7.58 19.31 5.63
C GLU A 162 6.41 18.38 5.29
N SER A 163 6.57 17.09 5.49
CA SER A 163 5.47 16.10 5.29
C SER A 163 4.32 16.34 6.26
N VAL A 164 4.59 16.78 7.49
CA VAL A 164 3.56 17.12 8.48
C VAL A 164 2.66 18.28 7.99
N GLN A 165 3.23 19.28 7.29
CA GLN A 165 2.45 20.40 6.74
C GLN A 165 1.45 19.90 5.66
N ARG A 166 1.80 18.87 4.92
CA ARG A 166 0.96 18.29 3.86
C ARG A 166 -0.21 17.46 4.39
N LEU A 167 -0.14 16.99 5.63
CA LEU A 167 -1.27 16.38 6.32
C LEU A 167 -2.44 17.35 6.51
N GLY A 168 -2.22 18.66 6.37
CA GLY A 168 -3.27 19.67 6.60
C GLY A 168 -4.55 19.40 5.79
N ARG A 169 -4.45 19.10 4.50
CA ARG A 169 -5.62 18.78 3.64
C ARG A 169 -6.33 17.50 4.11
N LEU A 170 -5.58 16.49 4.53
CA LEU A 170 -6.16 15.26 5.04
C LEU A 170 -6.86 15.49 6.39
N ILE A 171 -6.21 16.24 7.29
CA ILE A 171 -6.78 16.61 8.60
C ILE A 171 -8.05 17.46 8.41
N GLU A 172 -8.03 18.43 7.51
CA GLU A 172 -9.20 19.23 7.17
C GLU A 172 -10.34 18.35 6.63
N ALA A 173 -10.03 17.42 5.73
CA ALA A 173 -11.02 16.51 5.17
C ALA A 173 -11.61 15.55 6.22
N LEU A 174 -10.82 15.07 7.16
CA LEU A 174 -11.26 14.17 8.24
C LEU A 174 -11.90 14.93 9.42
N GLY A 175 -11.60 16.22 9.60
CA GLY A 175 -11.92 17.00 10.80
C GLY A 175 -11.10 16.60 12.05
N ARG A 176 -10.09 15.74 11.90
CA ARG A 176 -9.21 15.25 12.96
C ARG A 176 -7.92 14.64 12.39
N VAL A 177 -6.96 14.41 13.24
CA VAL A 177 -5.75 13.65 12.88
C VAL A 177 -6.14 12.20 12.55
N PRO A 178 -5.63 11.59 11.44
CA PRO A 178 -5.90 10.20 11.12
C PRO A 178 -5.37 9.25 12.19
N GLN A 179 -6.05 8.13 12.36
CA GLN A 179 -5.62 7.10 13.31
C GLN A 179 -4.38 6.37 12.76
N MET A 180 -3.35 6.29 13.59
CA MET A 180 -2.11 5.58 13.31
C MET A 180 -1.80 4.62 14.46
N SER A 181 -1.31 3.42 14.14
CA SER A 181 -0.75 2.50 15.13
C SER A 181 0.66 2.93 15.53
N ASP A 182 1.12 2.52 16.72
CA ASP A 182 2.49 2.80 17.13
C ASP A 182 3.50 1.96 16.32
N ALA A 183 4.30 2.61 15.50
CA ALA A 183 5.32 1.96 14.68
C ALA A 183 6.47 1.34 15.48
N ARG A 184 6.59 1.68 16.77
CA ARG A 184 7.62 1.18 17.69
C ARG A 184 7.08 0.10 18.63
N ALA A 185 5.80 -0.24 18.53
CA ALA A 185 5.23 -1.29 19.34
C ALA A 185 5.91 -2.63 19.02
N PRO A 186 6.43 -3.38 20.00
CA PRO A 186 7.17 -4.61 19.79
C PRO A 186 6.41 -5.65 18.95
N GLU A 187 5.09 -5.68 19.05
CA GLU A 187 4.22 -6.58 18.29
C GLU A 187 4.19 -6.29 16.78
N THR A 188 4.57 -5.09 16.33
CA THR A 188 4.63 -4.73 14.91
C THR A 188 5.96 -5.11 14.24
N TRP A 189 7.00 -5.32 15.04
CA TRP A 189 8.34 -5.62 14.54
C TRP A 189 8.42 -6.89 13.70
N PRO A 190 7.80 -8.03 14.07
CA PRO A 190 7.83 -9.23 13.23
C PRO A 190 7.25 -9.01 11.83
N LEU A 191 6.21 -8.16 11.70
CA LEU A 191 5.64 -7.82 10.40
C LEU A 191 6.59 -6.96 9.57
N LEU A 192 7.22 -5.97 10.19
CA LEU A 192 8.16 -5.09 9.50
C LEU A 192 9.39 -5.86 9.03
N GLN A 193 9.89 -6.79 9.85
CA GLN A 193 11.01 -7.67 9.51
C GLN A 193 10.65 -8.61 8.35
N ASP A 194 9.50 -9.31 8.42
CA ASP A 194 9.02 -10.18 7.35
C ASP A 194 8.84 -9.40 6.05
N HIS A 195 8.26 -8.18 6.12
CA HIS A 195 8.11 -7.31 4.96
C HIS A 195 9.45 -6.94 4.32
N ALA A 196 10.46 -6.64 5.14
CA ALA A 196 11.79 -6.24 4.66
C ALA A 196 12.54 -7.37 3.92
N GLU A 197 12.25 -8.62 4.26
CA GLU A 197 12.88 -9.80 3.67
C GLU A 197 12.28 -10.22 2.32
N GLN A 198 11.10 -9.71 1.97
CA GLN A 198 10.40 -10.13 0.75
C GLN A 198 11.05 -9.60 -0.53
N ASP A 199 11.02 -10.42 -1.57
CA ASP A 199 11.39 -10.07 -2.93
C ASP A 199 10.22 -10.42 -3.87
N TRP A 200 9.44 -9.41 -4.24
CA TRP A 200 8.24 -9.55 -5.08
C TRP A 200 8.50 -9.33 -6.56
N ARG A 201 9.75 -9.24 -7.00
CA ARG A 201 10.09 -8.92 -8.40
C ARG A 201 9.56 -9.98 -9.38
N ASP A 202 9.60 -11.25 -9.01
CA ASP A 202 9.04 -12.35 -9.81
C ASP A 202 7.50 -12.28 -9.85
N VAL A 203 6.86 -11.88 -8.75
CA VAL A 203 5.41 -11.67 -8.69
C VAL A 203 5.01 -10.53 -9.61
N VAL A 204 5.68 -9.37 -9.50
CA VAL A 204 5.43 -8.19 -10.34
C VAL A 204 5.57 -8.53 -11.84
N ALA A 205 6.62 -9.27 -12.20
CA ALA A 205 6.88 -9.65 -13.59
C ALA A 205 5.77 -10.53 -14.21
N ARG A 206 5.04 -11.30 -13.37
CA ARG A 206 3.99 -12.23 -13.84
C ARG A 206 2.56 -11.75 -13.58
N VAL A 207 2.35 -10.52 -13.08
CA VAL A 207 0.99 -9.97 -12.90
C VAL A 207 0.27 -9.92 -14.24
N ALA A 208 -0.88 -10.61 -14.34
CA ALA A 208 -1.65 -10.77 -15.56
C ALA A 208 -2.74 -9.70 -15.79
N VAL A 209 -2.91 -8.78 -14.85
CA VAL A 209 -3.84 -7.65 -14.96
C VAL A 209 -3.08 -6.33 -15.16
N PRO A 210 -3.71 -5.29 -15.73
CA PRO A 210 -3.12 -3.96 -15.80
C PRO A 210 -2.64 -3.48 -14.43
N SER A 211 -1.45 -2.88 -14.39
CA SER A 211 -0.84 -2.40 -13.16
C SER A 211 -0.27 -0.99 -13.32
N LEU A 212 -0.38 -0.17 -12.26
CA LEU A 212 0.20 1.16 -12.22
C LEU A 212 1.07 1.31 -10.96
N PHE A 213 2.34 1.65 -11.17
CA PHE A 213 3.29 1.95 -10.10
C PHE A 213 3.43 3.47 -9.99
N ILE A 214 3.03 4.04 -8.86
CA ILE A 214 3.19 5.47 -8.56
C ILE A 214 4.31 5.61 -7.54
N ALA A 215 5.26 6.52 -7.76
CA ALA A 215 6.33 6.84 -6.81
C ALA A 215 6.46 8.35 -6.60
N GLY A 216 6.82 8.75 -5.38
CA GLY A 216 7.20 10.12 -5.08
C GLY A 216 8.67 10.37 -5.42
N ARG A 217 8.98 11.48 -6.13
CA ARG A 217 10.36 11.88 -6.48
C ARG A 217 11.24 12.02 -5.25
N ASP A 218 10.67 12.56 -4.18
CA ASP A 218 11.38 12.90 -2.95
C ASP A 218 11.06 11.89 -1.83
N SER A 219 10.86 10.60 -2.19
CA SER A 219 10.63 9.54 -1.19
C SER A 219 11.80 9.43 -0.22
N GLN A 220 11.49 9.33 1.07
CA GLN A 220 12.47 9.17 2.12
C GLN A 220 12.98 7.74 2.26
N LEU A 221 12.28 6.76 1.66
CA LEU A 221 12.52 5.35 1.94
C LEU A 221 13.36 4.67 0.86
N TRP A 222 13.13 5.01 -0.43
CA TRP A 222 13.80 4.40 -1.58
C TRP A 222 13.84 5.32 -2.80
N PRO A 223 14.72 5.06 -3.77
CA PRO A 223 14.74 5.80 -5.03
C PRO A 223 13.43 5.61 -5.81
N CYS A 224 12.87 6.70 -6.34
CA CYS A 224 11.62 6.66 -7.10
C CYS A 224 11.70 5.80 -8.37
N GLU A 225 12.91 5.54 -8.87
CA GLU A 225 13.21 4.70 -10.01
C GLU A 225 12.75 3.25 -9.83
N HIS A 226 12.50 2.81 -8.60
CA HIS A 226 11.90 1.50 -8.32
C HIS A 226 10.61 1.27 -9.11
N ALA A 227 9.79 2.32 -9.28
CA ALA A 227 8.51 2.22 -9.99
C ALA A 227 8.73 1.94 -11.49
N THR A 228 9.66 2.65 -12.14
CA THR A 228 10.00 2.43 -13.55
C THR A 228 10.64 1.05 -13.73
N ALA A 229 11.63 0.70 -12.89
CA ALA A 229 12.30 -0.59 -12.96
C ALA A 229 11.34 -1.77 -12.75
N ALA A 230 10.34 -1.62 -11.84
CA ALA A 230 9.31 -2.63 -11.64
C ALA A 230 8.38 -2.74 -12.87
N ALA A 231 7.91 -1.60 -13.41
CA ALA A 231 7.00 -1.59 -14.55
C ALA A 231 7.64 -2.17 -15.82
N GLU A 232 8.93 -1.93 -16.06
CA GLU A 232 9.66 -2.46 -17.22
C GLU A 232 9.71 -3.99 -17.28
N THR A 233 9.49 -4.67 -16.15
CA THR A 233 9.47 -6.15 -16.11
C THR A 233 8.17 -6.76 -16.63
N ASN A 234 7.12 -5.95 -16.85
CA ASN A 234 5.79 -6.44 -17.22
C ASN A 234 5.11 -5.52 -18.22
N SER A 235 4.82 -6.03 -19.42
CA SER A 235 4.17 -5.27 -20.51
C SER A 235 2.77 -4.74 -20.18
N ARG A 236 2.14 -5.19 -19.09
CA ARG A 236 0.83 -4.70 -18.60
C ARG A 236 0.97 -3.62 -17.55
N ALA A 237 2.19 -3.25 -17.20
CA ALA A 237 2.48 -2.28 -16.18
C ALA A 237 2.89 -0.92 -16.76
N ALA A 238 2.54 0.14 -16.03
CA ALA A 238 3.01 1.50 -16.29
C ALA A 238 3.56 2.09 -14.99
N ALA A 239 4.45 3.07 -15.11
CA ALA A 239 4.98 3.83 -13.97
C ALA A 239 4.64 5.30 -14.10
N LEU A 240 4.46 5.96 -12.94
CA LEU A 240 4.27 7.39 -12.81
C LEU A 240 5.11 7.90 -11.64
N ILE A 241 6.04 8.81 -11.90
CA ILE A 241 6.81 9.49 -10.86
C ILE A 241 6.22 10.88 -10.65
N LEU A 242 5.85 11.18 -9.42
CA LEU A 242 5.24 12.45 -9.03
C LEU A 242 6.31 13.39 -8.46
N GLU A 243 6.47 14.53 -9.12
CA GLU A 243 7.35 15.60 -8.66
C GLU A 243 6.79 16.25 -7.38
N ASN A 244 7.66 16.77 -6.51
CA ASN A 244 7.29 17.38 -5.24
C ASN A 244 6.46 16.45 -4.34
N SER A 245 6.74 15.17 -4.36
CA SER A 245 6.02 14.13 -3.62
C SER A 245 6.99 13.23 -2.88
N SER A 246 6.69 12.94 -1.62
CA SER A 246 7.45 12.05 -0.76
C SER A 246 6.84 10.63 -0.74
N HIS A 247 7.19 9.82 0.27
CA HIS A 247 6.65 8.48 0.47
C HIS A 247 5.12 8.44 0.53
N ALA A 248 4.49 9.43 1.15
CA ALA A 248 3.03 9.52 1.23
C ALA A 248 2.42 10.27 0.03
N ALA A 249 2.71 9.82 -1.19
CA ALA A 249 2.33 10.52 -2.42
C ALA A 249 0.83 10.81 -2.54
N ASN A 250 -0.03 9.91 -2.03
CA ASN A 250 -1.48 10.10 -1.97
C ASN A 250 -1.93 11.26 -1.06
N ILE A 251 -1.09 11.67 -0.12
CA ILE A 251 -1.34 12.81 0.78
C ILE A 251 -0.62 14.06 0.25
N ASP A 252 0.59 13.91 -0.25
CA ASP A 252 1.41 15.02 -0.74
C ASP A 252 0.85 15.66 -2.02
N GLN A 253 0.42 14.82 -2.96
CA GLN A 253 -0.08 15.21 -4.28
C GLN A 253 -1.44 14.54 -4.56
N PRO A 254 -2.46 14.76 -3.70
CA PRO A 254 -3.72 14.02 -3.80
C PRO A 254 -4.42 14.23 -5.13
N ASP A 255 -4.35 15.42 -5.71
CA ASP A 255 -5.03 15.73 -6.97
C ASP A 255 -4.41 14.95 -8.14
N LEU A 256 -3.06 14.87 -8.19
CA LEU A 256 -2.34 14.10 -9.22
C LEU A 256 -2.54 12.58 -9.05
N VAL A 257 -2.55 12.10 -7.81
CA VAL A 257 -2.86 10.68 -7.54
C VAL A 257 -4.31 10.36 -7.93
N ASN A 258 -5.27 11.23 -7.61
CA ASN A 258 -6.66 11.05 -8.01
C ASN A 258 -6.83 11.02 -9.52
N GLU A 259 -6.18 11.94 -10.25
CA GLU A 259 -6.19 11.95 -11.72
C GLU A 259 -5.61 10.64 -12.29
N ALA A 260 -4.48 10.18 -11.77
CA ALA A 260 -3.85 8.93 -12.18
C ALA A 260 -4.74 7.71 -11.93
N LEU A 261 -5.38 7.63 -10.75
CA LEU A 261 -6.32 6.57 -10.41
C LEU A 261 -7.53 6.56 -11.34
N LEU A 262 -8.16 7.71 -11.55
CA LEU A 262 -9.34 7.82 -12.42
C LEU A 262 -9.02 7.50 -13.88
N LYS A 263 -7.86 7.94 -14.37
CA LYS A 263 -7.37 7.60 -15.73
C LYS A 263 -7.10 6.11 -15.86
N PHE A 264 -6.48 5.49 -14.85
CA PHE A 264 -6.23 4.05 -14.84
C PHE A 264 -7.55 3.27 -14.88
N LEU A 265 -8.51 3.61 -14.02
CA LEU A 265 -9.83 2.97 -13.97
C LEU A 265 -10.60 3.11 -15.28
N ALA A 266 -10.57 4.28 -15.93
CA ALA A 266 -11.18 4.50 -17.23
C ALA A 266 -10.55 3.64 -18.32
N GLY A 267 -9.25 3.35 -18.25
CA GLY A 267 -8.53 2.47 -19.18
C GLY A 267 -8.83 0.99 -19.01
N LEU A 268 -9.53 0.59 -17.94
CA LEU A 268 -9.97 -0.79 -17.69
C LEU A 268 -11.38 -1.10 -18.25
N ALA A 269 -12.10 -0.08 -18.72
CA ALA A 269 -13.49 -0.16 -19.19
C ALA A 269 -13.63 -0.98 -20.49
#